data_3235d16318639492dd4677432a4129cc
#
_entry.id   3235d16318639492dd4677432a4129cc
#
_cell.length_a   1.000
_cell.length_b   1.000
_cell.length_c   1.000
_cell.angle_alpha   90.00
_cell.angle_beta   90.00
_cell.angle_gamma   90.00
#
_symmetry.space_group_name_H-M   'P 1'
#
loop_
_entity.id
_entity.type
_entity.pdbx_description
1 polymer ?
#
loop_
_entity_poly.entity_id
_entity_poly.type
_entity_poly.pdbx_seq_one_letter_code
_entity_poly.pdbx_strand_id
1 'polypeptide(L)'
;MDAHLFRRFCDALLPTLPGTRLEKIYQPGQGVTVFGLYGTSFLSSSCSSEQAAKKRHLVLRAERKSPLLFVSGHKLTVNAHPPAQIMRLRKHLHDHRIRSASAHWTERRLYLEIEGDSGPIWLLLDLREGPRLLFDAPPSFEEPRWPDASTSLRDLCEGEEWR
;
A
#
# COMPACT_ATOMS: atom_id res chain seq x y z
N MET A 1 -2.87 -6.35 -11.57
CA MET A 1 -3.05 -7.05 -10.26
C MET A 1 -4.53 -7.19 -10.01
N ASP A 2 -5.04 -8.42 -9.91
CA ASP A 2 -6.42 -8.70 -9.54
C ASP A 2 -6.65 -8.56 -8.02
N ALA A 3 -7.91 -8.68 -7.57
CA ALA A 3 -8.27 -8.47 -6.17
C ALA A 3 -7.69 -9.55 -5.23
N HIS A 4 -7.58 -10.79 -5.69
CA HIS A 4 -7.05 -11.89 -4.87
C HIS A 4 -5.54 -11.76 -4.67
N LEU A 5 -4.81 -11.45 -5.72
CA LEU A 5 -3.37 -11.19 -5.64
C LEU A 5 -3.09 -9.97 -4.76
N PHE A 6 -3.91 -8.92 -4.90
CA PHE A 6 -3.82 -7.73 -4.05
C PHE A 6 -4.05 -8.07 -2.58
N ARG A 7 -5.08 -8.87 -2.26
CA ARG A 7 -5.34 -9.34 -0.91
C ARG A 7 -4.14 -10.07 -0.32
N ARG A 8 -3.65 -11.11 -1.00
CA ARG A 8 -2.48 -11.88 -0.54
C ARG A 8 -1.24 -11.02 -0.34
N PHE A 9 -1.02 -10.05 -1.21
CA PHE A 9 0.05 -9.10 -1.06
C PHE A 9 -0.14 -8.22 0.18
N CYS A 10 -1.36 -7.69 0.41
CA CYS A 10 -1.67 -6.89 1.58
C CYS A 10 -1.56 -7.69 2.87
N ASP A 11 -2.03 -8.94 2.91
CA ASP A 11 -1.91 -9.82 4.09
C ASP A 11 -0.44 -9.98 4.54
N ALA A 12 0.48 -10.06 3.59
CA ALA A 12 1.92 -10.12 3.88
C ALA A 12 2.52 -8.74 4.22
N LEU A 13 2.03 -7.66 3.63
CA LEU A 13 2.57 -6.32 3.78
C LEU A 13 2.09 -5.62 5.05
N LEU A 14 0.79 -5.70 5.36
CA LEU A 14 0.16 -4.93 6.45
C LEU A 14 0.87 -5.07 7.81
N PRO A 15 1.28 -6.28 8.25
CA PRO A 15 1.97 -6.42 9.54
C PRO A 15 3.33 -5.73 9.61
N THR A 16 3.93 -5.43 8.45
CA THR A 16 5.28 -4.86 8.35
C THR A 16 5.30 -3.33 8.30
N LEU A 17 4.16 -2.70 8.08
CA LEU A 17 4.06 -1.26 7.87
C LEU A 17 4.03 -0.42 9.15
N PRO A 18 3.36 -0.82 10.25
CA PRO A 18 3.31 -0.02 11.47
C PRO A 18 4.71 0.25 12.03
N GLY A 19 4.96 1.50 12.43
CA GLY A 19 6.25 1.94 12.94
C GLY A 19 7.30 2.29 11.86
N THR A 20 7.05 1.97 10.58
CA THR A 20 7.93 2.38 9.49
C THR A 20 7.78 3.88 9.20
N ARG A 21 8.86 4.51 8.75
CA ARG A 21 8.92 5.92 8.42
C ARG A 21 8.92 6.12 6.90
N LEU A 22 8.13 7.10 6.43
CA LEU A 22 8.13 7.55 5.05
C LEU A 22 9.27 8.54 4.82
N GLU A 23 10.34 8.12 4.16
CA GLU A 23 11.53 8.94 3.94
C GLU A 23 11.46 9.76 2.65
N LYS A 24 11.09 9.13 1.55
CA LYS A 24 11.07 9.74 0.21
C LYS A 24 9.83 9.34 -0.56
N ILE A 25 9.28 10.31 -1.27
CA ILE A 25 8.18 10.07 -2.22
C ILE A 25 8.61 10.65 -3.55
N TYR A 26 8.57 9.85 -4.61
CA TYR A 26 8.97 10.29 -5.95
C TYR A 26 8.24 9.54 -7.05
N GLN A 27 8.27 10.09 -8.24
CA GLN A 27 7.62 9.55 -9.43
C GLN A 27 8.65 9.30 -10.52
N PRO A 28 9.09 8.04 -10.74
CA PRO A 28 10.08 7.72 -11.77
C PRO A 28 9.51 7.80 -13.19
N GLY A 29 8.19 7.67 -13.35
CA GLY A 29 7.49 7.73 -14.62
C GLY A 29 6.04 8.06 -14.42
N GLN A 30 5.32 8.35 -15.50
CA GLN A 30 3.90 8.67 -15.44
C GLN A 30 3.11 7.48 -14.84
N GLY A 31 2.21 7.76 -13.92
CA GLY A 31 1.39 6.75 -13.24
C GLY A 31 2.13 5.89 -12.20
N VAL A 32 3.44 6.06 -12.02
CA VAL A 32 4.23 5.29 -11.07
C VAL A 32 4.68 6.17 -9.90
N THR A 33 4.22 5.86 -8.69
CA THR A 33 4.64 6.56 -7.47
C THR A 33 5.40 5.60 -6.56
N VAL A 34 6.50 6.06 -6.00
CA VAL A 34 7.37 5.29 -5.10
C VAL A 34 7.44 5.95 -3.73
N PHE A 35 7.19 5.14 -2.71
CA PHE A 35 7.29 5.52 -1.31
C PHE A 35 8.48 4.80 -0.69
N GLY A 36 9.50 5.54 -0.31
CA GLY A 36 10.66 5.02 0.41
C GLY A 36 10.30 4.81 1.88
N LEU A 37 10.32 3.57 2.33
CA LEU A 37 10.01 3.14 3.69
C LEU A 37 11.30 2.80 4.44
N TYR A 38 11.41 3.24 5.67
CA TYR A 38 12.51 2.94 6.57
C TYR A 38 11.98 2.40 7.89
N GLY A 39 12.41 1.22 8.30
CA GLY A 39 11.94 0.63 9.56
C GLY A 39 12.56 -0.72 9.87
N THR A 40 12.39 -1.14 11.11
CA THR A 40 12.93 -2.39 11.65
C THR A 40 12.03 -3.60 11.42
N SER A 41 10.75 -3.39 11.14
CA SER A 41 9.75 -4.46 11.01
C SER A 41 9.93 -5.38 9.81
N PHE A 42 10.82 -5.00 8.86
CA PHE A 42 11.16 -5.85 7.71
C PHE A 42 12.21 -6.94 8.01
N LEU A 43 12.60 -7.11 9.28
CA LEU A 43 13.72 -7.97 9.69
C LEU A 43 13.36 -9.45 9.90
N SER A 44 12.12 -9.86 9.75
CA SER A 44 11.69 -11.23 10.05
C SER A 44 11.58 -12.12 8.81
N SER A 45 12.66 -12.31 8.07
CA SER A 45 12.88 -13.54 7.29
C SER A 45 14.33 -13.70 6.90
N SER A 46 14.99 -14.57 7.65
CA SER A 46 16.17 -15.38 7.30
C SER A 46 17.01 -14.91 6.10
N CYS A 47 17.86 -13.89 6.30
CA CYS A 47 19.08 -13.74 5.53
C CYS A 47 20.09 -12.91 6.34
N SER A 48 21.17 -13.54 6.67
CA SER A 48 22.32 -13.02 7.38
C SER A 48 23.10 -12.00 6.54
N SER A 49 22.66 -10.77 6.55
CA SER A 49 23.48 -9.61 6.22
C SER A 49 22.89 -8.35 6.84
N GLU A 50 23.51 -7.88 7.89
CA GLU A 50 23.05 -6.81 8.78
C GLU A 50 22.83 -5.43 8.14
N GLN A 51 23.19 -5.21 6.87
CA GLN A 51 23.14 -3.89 6.26
C GLN A 51 22.07 -3.68 5.18
N ALA A 52 21.45 -4.72 4.64
CA ALA A 52 20.49 -4.61 3.53
C ALA A 52 19.03 -4.39 3.95
N ALA A 53 18.71 -4.51 5.22
CA ALA A 53 17.34 -4.67 5.72
C ALA A 53 16.58 -3.38 6.05
N LYS A 54 17.21 -2.21 5.95
CA LYS A 54 16.66 -0.98 6.54
C LYS A 54 15.80 -0.13 5.61
N LYS A 55 15.89 -0.33 4.30
CA LYS A 55 15.19 0.52 3.33
C LYS A 55 14.46 -0.30 2.28
N ARG A 56 13.18 -0.03 2.11
CA ARG A 56 12.32 -0.66 1.10
C ARG A 56 11.58 0.42 0.32
N HIS A 57 11.18 0.09 -0.89
CA HIS A 57 10.43 0.97 -1.77
C HIS A 57 9.08 0.34 -2.09
N LEU A 58 7.99 0.93 -1.59
CA LEU A 58 6.64 0.56 -1.99
C LEU A 58 6.33 1.28 -3.29
N VAL A 59 6.10 0.52 -4.35
CA VAL A 59 5.89 1.02 -5.70
C VAL A 59 4.44 0.83 -6.08
N LEU A 60 3.75 1.93 -6.37
CA LEU A 60 2.40 1.96 -6.89
C LEU A 60 2.43 2.36 -8.37
N ARG A 61 1.96 1.50 -9.24
CA ARG A 61 1.63 1.81 -10.64
C ARG A 61 0.11 1.88 -10.78
N ALA A 62 -0.40 3.11 -10.85
CA ALA A 62 -1.82 3.39 -11.00
C ALA A 62 -2.16 3.55 -12.48
N GLU A 63 -2.60 2.47 -13.09
CA GLU A 63 -3.01 2.41 -14.49
C GLU A 63 -4.26 1.55 -14.64
N ARG A 64 -5.20 1.96 -15.50
CA ARG A 64 -6.43 1.18 -15.72
C ARG A 64 -6.17 -0.22 -16.28
N LYS A 65 -5.21 -0.34 -17.21
CA LYS A 65 -4.92 -1.61 -17.89
C LYS A 65 -4.03 -2.56 -17.09
N SER A 66 -3.11 -2.01 -16.30
CA SER A 66 -2.05 -2.79 -15.68
C SER A 66 -1.68 -2.25 -14.28
N PRO A 67 -2.67 -2.17 -13.36
CA PRO A 67 -2.41 -1.68 -12.01
C PRO A 67 -1.52 -2.65 -11.25
N LEU A 68 -0.56 -2.12 -10.48
CA LEU A 68 0.38 -2.94 -9.73
C LEU A 68 0.82 -2.24 -8.45
N LEU A 69 0.92 -3.01 -7.36
CA LEU A 69 1.52 -2.61 -6.11
C LEU A 69 2.55 -3.67 -5.71
N PHE A 70 3.78 -3.26 -5.41
CA PHE A 70 4.83 -4.19 -4.99
C PHE A 70 5.88 -3.50 -4.14
N VAL A 71 6.72 -4.28 -3.46
CA VAL A 71 7.86 -3.80 -2.68
C VAL A 71 9.15 -4.14 -3.41
N SER A 72 10.02 -3.14 -3.57
CA SER A 72 11.37 -3.29 -4.15
C SER A 72 12.44 -2.99 -3.10
N GLY A 73 13.51 -3.78 -3.11
CA GLY A 73 14.73 -3.48 -2.36
C GLY A 73 15.63 -2.46 -3.06
N HIS A 74 15.40 -2.21 -4.35
CA HIS A 74 16.23 -1.32 -5.17
C HIS A 74 15.53 0.02 -5.39
N LYS A 75 16.32 1.09 -5.39
CA LYS A 75 15.85 2.43 -5.72
C LYS A 75 15.62 2.52 -7.23
N LEU A 76 14.45 3.02 -7.63
CA LEU A 76 14.15 3.32 -9.02
C LEU A 76 14.78 4.69 -9.42
N THR A 77 15.11 4.85 -10.68
CA THR A 77 15.62 6.12 -11.22
C THR A 77 14.58 7.23 -11.06
N VAL A 78 15.05 8.43 -10.74
CA VAL A 78 14.19 9.58 -10.44
C VAL A 78 14.25 10.57 -11.60
N ASN A 79 13.10 11.02 -12.06
CA ASN A 79 13.00 12.15 -12.99
C ASN A 79 13.30 13.47 -12.29
N ALA A 80 13.91 14.43 -13.02
CA ALA A 80 14.42 15.67 -12.45
C ALA A 80 13.34 16.59 -11.83
N HIS A 81 12.12 16.54 -12.33
CA HIS A 81 11.03 17.43 -11.90
C HIS A 81 9.83 16.65 -11.33
N PRO A 82 9.60 16.70 -10.01
CA PRO A 82 8.46 16.06 -9.40
C PRO A 82 7.16 16.82 -9.73
N PRO A 83 6.06 16.14 -10.10
CA PRO A 83 4.75 16.76 -10.31
C PRO A 83 4.21 17.41 -9.02
N ALA A 84 3.30 18.37 -9.17
CA ALA A 84 2.68 19.08 -8.04
C ALA A 84 2.03 18.14 -7.01
N GLN A 85 1.42 17.05 -7.46
CA GLN A 85 0.85 16.02 -6.60
C GLN A 85 1.92 15.39 -5.67
N ILE A 86 3.08 15.06 -6.21
CA ILE A 86 4.18 14.48 -5.41
C ILE A 86 4.73 15.51 -4.42
N MET A 87 4.81 16.76 -4.80
CA MET A 87 5.23 17.84 -3.88
C MET A 87 4.23 18.00 -2.73
N ARG A 88 2.92 17.90 -3.01
CA ARG A 88 1.88 17.92 -1.98
C ARG A 88 1.99 16.72 -1.03
N LEU A 89 2.19 15.52 -1.56
CA LEU A 89 2.41 14.32 -0.75
C LEU A 89 3.65 14.48 0.14
N ARG A 90 4.76 14.96 -0.40
CA ARG A 90 5.99 15.20 0.37
C ARG A 90 5.76 16.17 1.53
N LYS A 91 5.04 17.27 1.28
CA LYS A 91 4.78 18.30 2.29
C LYS A 91 4.10 17.73 3.54
N HIS A 92 3.20 16.75 3.38
CA HIS A 92 2.40 16.21 4.47
C HIS A 92 2.91 14.89 5.03
N LEU A 93 3.71 14.15 4.27
CA LEU A 93 4.07 12.77 4.62
C LEU A 93 5.57 12.54 4.85
N HIS A 94 6.41 13.51 4.46
CA HIS A 94 7.86 13.33 4.59
C HIS A 94 8.26 13.22 6.05
N ASP A 95 9.02 12.18 6.35
CA ASP A 95 9.60 11.89 7.66
C ASP A 95 8.61 11.48 8.76
N HIS A 96 7.33 11.29 8.40
CA HIS A 96 6.31 10.80 9.33
C HIS A 96 6.26 9.28 9.41
N ARG A 97 5.74 8.76 10.53
CA ARG A 97 5.60 7.32 10.78
C ARG A 97 4.22 6.82 10.41
N ILE A 98 4.17 5.60 9.88
CA ILE A 98 2.93 4.87 9.68
C ILE A 98 2.49 4.30 11.03
N ARG A 99 1.30 4.68 11.49
CA ARG A 99 0.69 4.21 12.73
C ARG A 99 -0.05 2.90 12.54
N SER A 100 -0.88 2.85 11.51
CA SER A 100 -1.67 1.68 11.17
C SER A 100 -1.84 1.56 9.65
N ALA A 101 -2.22 0.39 9.20
CA ALA A 101 -2.51 0.13 7.80
C ALA A 101 -3.68 -0.83 7.67
N SER A 102 -4.54 -0.58 6.69
CA SER A 102 -5.67 -1.44 6.36
C SER A 102 -5.88 -1.50 4.85
N ALA A 103 -6.52 -2.55 4.36
CA ALA A 103 -6.75 -2.73 2.94
C ALA A 103 -8.20 -3.09 2.65
N HIS A 104 -8.77 -2.44 1.65
CA HIS A 104 -10.03 -2.84 1.04
C HIS A 104 -9.72 -3.62 -0.24
N TRP A 105 -9.63 -4.94 -0.11
CA TRP A 105 -9.08 -5.78 -1.17
C TRP A 105 -9.95 -5.83 -2.43
N THR A 106 -11.29 -5.81 -2.32
CA THR A 106 -12.21 -5.81 -3.47
C THR A 106 -12.07 -4.55 -4.32
N GLU A 107 -11.90 -3.40 -3.68
CA GLU A 107 -11.66 -2.10 -4.31
C GLU A 107 -10.20 -1.90 -4.71
N ARG A 108 -9.30 -2.76 -4.22
CA ARG A 108 -7.84 -2.65 -4.40
C ARG A 108 -7.29 -1.33 -3.90
N ARG A 109 -7.66 -0.98 -2.66
CA ARG A 109 -7.24 0.21 -1.94
C ARG A 109 -6.46 -0.16 -0.69
N LEU A 110 -5.35 0.50 -0.46
CA LEU A 110 -4.56 0.41 0.76
C LEU A 110 -4.63 1.76 1.46
N TYR A 111 -4.98 1.74 2.74
CA TYR A 111 -5.04 2.91 3.61
C TYR A 111 -3.91 2.85 4.62
N LEU A 112 -3.15 3.93 4.72
CA LEU A 112 -2.09 4.10 5.68
C LEU A 112 -2.43 5.29 6.58
N GLU A 113 -2.58 5.04 7.88
CA GLU A 113 -2.68 6.09 8.89
C GLU A 113 -1.28 6.56 9.25
N ILE A 114 -1.04 7.85 9.14
CA ILE A 114 0.26 8.47 9.33
C ILE A 114 0.16 9.50 10.44
N GLU A 115 1.14 9.51 11.32
CA GLU A 115 1.26 10.50 12.39
C GLU A 115 1.65 11.84 11.77
N GLY A 116 0.69 12.76 11.65
CA GLY A 116 0.96 14.12 11.20
C GLY A 116 1.11 15.10 12.37
N ASP A 117 1.72 16.28 12.13
CA ASP A 117 1.98 17.30 13.16
C ASP A 117 0.71 17.84 13.82
N SER A 118 -0.40 17.87 13.08
CA SER A 118 -1.69 18.43 13.56
C SER A 118 -2.77 17.36 13.77
N GLY A 119 -2.39 16.09 13.70
CA GLY A 119 -3.31 14.96 13.83
C GLY A 119 -3.06 13.87 12.77
N PRO A 120 -3.81 12.79 12.81
CA PRO A 120 -3.64 11.69 11.87
C PRO A 120 -3.97 12.13 10.44
N ILE A 121 -3.13 11.74 9.50
CA ILE A 121 -3.31 11.92 8.07
C ILE A 121 -3.42 10.54 7.44
N TRP A 122 -4.35 10.38 6.52
CA TRP A 122 -4.52 9.12 5.81
C TRP A 122 -3.96 9.22 4.40
N LEU A 123 -3.10 8.26 4.03
CA LEU A 123 -2.66 8.06 2.66
C LEU A 123 -3.44 6.90 2.06
N LEU A 124 -4.26 7.20 1.07
CA LEU A 124 -4.94 6.21 0.25
C LEU A 124 -4.10 5.88 -0.97
N LEU A 125 -3.78 4.62 -1.15
CA LEU A 125 -3.17 4.07 -2.36
C LEU A 125 -4.24 3.30 -3.14
N ASP A 126 -4.81 3.94 -4.15
CA ASP A 126 -5.79 3.34 -5.05
C ASP A 126 -5.08 2.83 -6.31
N LEU A 127 -5.25 1.56 -6.65
CA LEU A 127 -4.60 0.97 -7.81
C LEU A 127 -5.09 1.52 -9.15
N ARG A 128 -6.24 2.15 -9.18
CA ARG A 128 -6.82 2.74 -10.41
C ARG A 128 -6.50 4.22 -10.55
N GLU A 129 -6.57 4.95 -9.44
CA GLU A 129 -6.54 6.42 -9.43
C GLU A 129 -5.24 7.00 -8.88
N GLY A 130 -4.43 6.18 -8.21
CA GLY A 130 -3.17 6.61 -7.62
C GLY A 130 -3.27 7.06 -6.16
N PRO A 131 -2.21 7.70 -5.65
CA PRO A 131 -2.14 8.09 -4.25
C PRO A 131 -2.96 9.36 -3.98
N ARG A 132 -3.68 9.38 -2.84
CA ARG A 132 -4.46 10.52 -2.35
C ARG A 132 -4.25 10.72 -0.86
N LEU A 133 -4.31 11.98 -0.41
CA LEU A 133 -4.37 12.36 1.00
C LEU A 133 -5.82 12.51 1.45
N LEU A 134 -6.13 11.92 2.60
CA LEU A 134 -7.40 12.09 3.30
C LEU A 134 -7.08 12.67 4.68
N PHE A 135 -7.82 13.69 5.08
CA PHE A 135 -7.66 14.33 6.40
C PHE A 135 -8.67 13.81 7.42
N ASP A 136 -9.68 13.11 6.94
CA ASP A 136 -10.66 12.41 7.76
C ASP A 136 -10.41 10.90 7.69
N ALA A 137 -10.78 10.19 8.76
CA ALA A 137 -10.68 8.74 8.78
C ALA A 137 -11.49 8.13 7.63
N PRO A 138 -10.95 7.13 6.93
CA PRO A 138 -11.70 6.45 5.89
C PRO A 138 -12.96 5.80 6.49
N PRO A 139 -14.04 5.67 5.71
CA PRO A 139 -15.22 4.97 6.17
C PRO A 139 -14.86 3.53 6.57
N SER A 140 -15.41 3.08 7.68
CA SER A 140 -15.29 1.67 8.06
C SER A 140 -15.97 0.82 6.99
N PHE A 141 -15.29 -0.22 6.56
CA PHE A 141 -15.86 -1.19 5.63
C PHE A 141 -15.78 -2.59 6.27
N GLU A 142 -16.84 -3.35 6.09
CA GLU A 142 -16.81 -4.77 6.39
C GLU A 142 -16.06 -5.47 5.26
N GLU A 143 -14.98 -6.16 5.62
CA GLU A 143 -14.33 -7.04 4.66
C GLU A 143 -15.30 -8.17 4.29
N PRO A 144 -15.52 -8.43 2.99
CA PRO A 144 -16.27 -9.61 2.59
C PRO A 144 -15.63 -10.85 3.19
N ARG A 145 -16.39 -11.67 3.86
CA ARG A 145 -15.90 -12.92 4.42
C ARG A 145 -15.33 -13.77 3.31
N TRP A 146 -14.10 -14.19 3.50
CA TRP A 146 -13.49 -15.16 2.59
C TRP A 146 -14.15 -16.52 2.86
N PRO A 147 -14.56 -17.27 1.83
CA PRO A 147 -15.05 -18.62 2.05
C PRO A 147 -13.94 -19.44 2.71
N ASP A 148 -14.28 -20.11 3.80
CA ASP A 148 -13.33 -21.00 4.48
C ASP A 148 -12.84 -22.08 3.52
N ALA A 149 -11.63 -22.59 3.74
CA ALA A 149 -11.08 -23.69 2.94
C ALA A 149 -11.92 -24.96 2.96
N SER A 150 -12.83 -25.07 3.94
CA SER A 150 -13.82 -26.12 4.08
C SER A 150 -15.07 -25.92 3.21
N THR A 151 -15.30 -24.72 2.69
CA THR A 151 -16.46 -24.43 1.82
C THR A 151 -16.23 -25.10 0.48
N SER A 152 -17.07 -26.06 0.13
CA SER A 152 -16.95 -26.76 -1.15
C SER A 152 -17.26 -25.81 -2.31
N LEU A 153 -16.66 -26.06 -3.47
CA LEU A 153 -17.00 -25.33 -4.69
C LEU A 153 -18.50 -25.40 -5.02
N ARG A 154 -19.18 -26.46 -4.57
CA ARG A 154 -20.60 -26.67 -4.74
C ARG A 154 -21.41 -25.66 -3.91
N ASP A 155 -21.02 -25.46 -2.64
CA ASP A 155 -21.69 -24.50 -1.74
C ASP A 155 -21.50 -23.05 -2.23
N LEU A 156 -20.36 -22.75 -2.87
CA LEU A 156 -20.11 -21.47 -3.50
C LEU A 156 -20.98 -21.23 -4.74
N CYS A 157 -21.28 -22.29 -5.49
CA CYS A 157 -22.11 -22.18 -6.69
C CYS A 157 -23.61 -22.20 -6.41
N GLU A 158 -24.05 -22.82 -5.30
CA GLU A 158 -25.47 -22.91 -4.93
C GLU A 158 -25.98 -21.65 -4.19
N GLY A 159 -25.08 -20.79 -3.69
CA GLY A 159 -25.43 -19.56 -2.95
C GLY A 159 -25.62 -18.32 -3.82
N GLU A 160 -25.27 -18.33 -5.07
CA GLU A 160 -25.42 -17.20 -5.98
C GLU A 160 -26.36 -17.52 -7.14
N GLU A 161 -27.61 -17.04 -7.03
CA GLU A 161 -28.43 -16.84 -8.23
C GLU A 161 -27.74 -15.76 -9.08
N TRP A 162 -27.07 -16.16 -10.14
CA TRP A 162 -26.60 -15.26 -11.19
C TRP A 162 -27.81 -14.62 -11.88
N ARG A 163 -28.18 -13.43 -11.45
CA ARG A 163 -29.12 -12.57 -12.17
C ARG A 163 -28.36 -11.51 -12.96
#